data_47e15d2cfd89f83e09e0758f45653a57
#
_entry.id   47e15d2cfd89f83e09e0758f45653a57
#
_cell.length_a   1.000
_cell.length_b   1.000
_cell.length_c   1.000
_cell.angle_alpha   90.00
_cell.angle_beta   90.00
_cell.angle_gamma   90.00
#
_symmetry.space_group_name_H-M   'P 1'
#
loop_
_entity.id
_entity.type
_entity.pdbx_description
1 polymer ?
#
loop_
_entity_poly.entity_id
_entity_poly.type
_entity_poly.pdbx_seq_one_letter_code
_entity_poly.pdbx_strand_id
1 'polypeptide(L)'
;MTKHPEDKKPLTYLALGDSYTIGESVPGIENYPSRTVALLESEAVHFSTPEIIAQTGWTTTDLRTAIGKSQLAGKYDFVTLLIGVNNQYQNLEIADFAQDFETLLEKAISLAGNDTGHVVVLSIPDWSVTPYATNHLPDRFGRNAASVSKQIDEYNAACRLISGKYHITFIDITDGTRAAAKDPSLLTSDGLHPSGKEYALWAEKLASIIKKKFR
;
A
#
# COMPACT_ATOMS: atom_id res chain seq x y z
N MET A 1 43.47 -0.39 -2.70
CA MET A 1 42.43 -0.18 -3.72
C MET A 1 41.15 0.23 -2.97
N THR A 2 40.86 1.49 -2.96
CA THR A 2 39.60 2.04 -2.39
C THR A 2 38.49 1.72 -3.37
N LYS A 3 37.54 0.86 -2.99
CA LYS A 3 36.31 0.59 -3.78
C LYS A 3 35.58 1.92 -3.97
N HIS A 4 35.32 2.29 -5.21
CA HIS A 4 34.45 3.42 -5.53
C HIS A 4 33.04 3.18 -5.01
N PRO A 5 32.28 4.21 -4.59
CA PRO A 5 30.89 4.08 -4.12
C PRO A 5 29.93 3.49 -5.15
N GLU A 6 30.32 3.45 -6.43
CA GLU A 6 29.49 2.99 -7.57
C GLU A 6 29.34 1.47 -7.71
N ASP A 7 30.00 0.65 -6.87
CA ASP A 7 30.01 -0.82 -7.01
C ASP A 7 28.90 -1.54 -6.19
N LYS A 8 28.02 -0.84 -5.49
CA LYS A 8 26.93 -1.49 -4.77
C LYS A 8 25.71 -1.70 -5.68
N LYS A 9 25.32 -2.98 -5.87
CA LYS A 9 24.07 -3.32 -6.55
C LYS A 9 22.91 -2.56 -5.91
N PRO A 10 22.03 -1.91 -6.69
CA PRO A 10 20.87 -1.24 -6.13
C PRO A 10 19.97 -2.22 -5.37
N LEU A 11 19.36 -1.73 -4.29
CA LEU A 11 18.39 -2.47 -3.51
C LEU A 11 17.13 -2.77 -4.33
N THR A 12 16.41 -3.80 -3.96
CA THR A 12 15.20 -4.26 -4.65
C THR A 12 13.96 -3.98 -3.79
N TYR A 13 12.90 -3.47 -4.42
CA TYR A 13 11.65 -3.14 -3.75
C TYR A 13 10.47 -3.81 -4.46
N LEU A 14 9.64 -4.55 -3.70
CA LEU A 14 8.39 -5.14 -4.15
C LEU A 14 7.20 -4.45 -3.47
N ALA A 15 6.26 -3.94 -4.27
CA ALA A 15 5.01 -3.36 -3.77
C ALA A 15 3.83 -4.27 -4.14
N LEU A 16 3.12 -4.74 -3.12
CA LEU A 16 1.98 -5.66 -3.22
C LEU A 16 0.69 -4.90 -2.92
N GLY A 17 -0.35 -5.04 -3.76
CA GLY A 17 -1.60 -4.37 -3.48
C GLY A 17 -2.66 -4.39 -4.57
N ASP A 18 -3.35 -3.26 -4.71
CA ASP A 18 -4.46 -3.04 -5.62
C ASP A 18 -4.30 -1.72 -6.42
N SER A 19 -5.40 -1.08 -6.83
CA SER A 19 -5.39 0.20 -7.56
C SER A 19 -4.62 1.32 -6.84
N TYR A 20 -4.64 1.32 -5.52
CA TYR A 20 -3.91 2.31 -4.72
C TYR A 20 -2.38 2.08 -4.74
N THR A 21 -1.95 0.87 -5.04
CA THR A 21 -0.52 0.55 -5.17
C THR A 21 0.02 0.81 -6.57
N ILE A 22 -0.75 0.48 -7.63
CA ILE A 22 -0.34 0.83 -9.01
C ILE A 22 -0.38 2.33 -9.27
N GLY A 23 -1.15 3.09 -8.51
CA GLY A 23 -1.41 4.50 -8.76
C GLY A 23 -2.44 4.70 -9.88
N GLU A 24 -3.67 4.18 -9.67
CA GLU A 24 -4.75 4.37 -10.63
C GLU A 24 -4.96 5.86 -10.90
N SER A 25 -5.14 6.21 -12.17
CA SER A 25 -5.38 7.57 -12.65
C SER A 25 -4.22 8.57 -12.46
N VAL A 26 -3.02 8.13 -12.04
CA VAL A 26 -1.79 8.95 -12.08
C VAL A 26 -0.72 8.32 -12.97
N PRO A 27 0.24 9.11 -13.49
CA PRO A 27 1.43 8.55 -14.15
C PRO A 27 2.19 7.61 -13.21
N GLY A 28 2.71 6.49 -13.71
CA GLY A 28 3.39 5.48 -12.89
C GLY A 28 4.58 6.00 -12.05
N ILE A 29 5.20 7.10 -12.46
CA ILE A 29 6.25 7.79 -11.66
C ILE A 29 5.67 8.54 -10.45
N GLU A 30 4.36 8.71 -10.36
CA GLU A 30 3.67 9.43 -9.31
C GLU A 30 3.03 8.53 -8.25
N ASN A 31 2.98 7.21 -8.47
CA ASN A 31 2.54 6.29 -7.43
C ASN A 31 3.50 6.29 -6.23
N TYR A 32 3.02 5.86 -5.06
CA TYR A 32 3.85 5.92 -3.85
C TYR A 32 5.12 5.07 -3.94
N PRO A 33 5.16 3.87 -4.57
CA PRO A 33 6.41 3.11 -4.64
C PRO A 33 7.49 3.83 -5.43
N SER A 34 7.16 4.38 -6.61
CA SER A 34 8.10 5.11 -7.47
C SER A 34 8.57 6.41 -6.82
N ARG A 35 7.67 7.18 -6.20
CA ARG A 35 8.02 8.40 -5.46
C ARG A 35 8.92 8.11 -4.27
N THR A 36 8.68 7.00 -3.56
CA THR A 36 9.53 6.58 -2.43
C THR A 36 10.97 6.36 -2.89
N VAL A 37 11.16 5.62 -3.98
CA VAL A 37 12.50 5.38 -4.54
C VAL A 37 13.16 6.69 -4.99
N ALA A 38 12.41 7.57 -5.65
CA ALA A 38 12.95 8.88 -6.08
C ALA A 38 13.39 9.75 -4.88
N LEU A 39 12.67 9.71 -3.76
CA LEU A 39 13.07 10.42 -2.54
C LEU A 39 14.33 9.81 -1.92
N LEU A 40 14.45 8.49 -1.90
CA LEU A 40 15.61 7.77 -1.34
C LEU A 40 16.87 7.98 -2.15
N GLU A 41 16.78 8.12 -3.47
CA GLU A 41 17.89 8.43 -4.36
C GLU A 41 18.61 9.73 -3.93
N SER A 42 17.85 10.77 -3.57
CA SER A 42 18.39 12.03 -3.05
C SER A 42 19.10 11.89 -1.69
N GLU A 43 18.90 10.77 -1.02
CA GLU A 43 19.43 10.45 0.31
C GLU A 43 20.55 9.40 0.27
N ALA A 44 21.08 9.10 -0.92
CA ALA A 44 22.11 8.09 -1.18
C ALA A 44 21.71 6.66 -0.77
N VAL A 45 20.41 6.34 -0.83
CA VAL A 45 19.88 4.98 -0.69
C VAL A 45 19.29 4.57 -2.04
N HIS A 46 20.05 3.75 -2.78
CA HIS A 46 19.76 3.44 -4.18
C HIS A 46 18.93 2.18 -4.32
N PHE A 47 17.72 2.33 -4.85
CA PHE A 47 16.85 1.22 -5.25
C PHE A 47 16.73 1.13 -6.77
N SER A 48 16.55 -0.07 -7.28
CA SER A 48 16.05 -0.25 -8.65
C SER A 48 14.59 0.20 -8.74
N THR A 49 14.06 0.33 -9.97
CA THR A 49 12.62 0.56 -10.20
C THR A 49 11.81 -0.46 -9.39
N PRO A 50 10.80 -0.04 -8.61
CA PRO A 50 9.97 -0.95 -7.84
C PRO A 50 9.28 -1.99 -8.73
N GLU A 51 9.32 -3.24 -8.32
CA GLU A 51 8.42 -4.26 -8.88
C GLU A 51 7.06 -4.14 -8.20
N ILE A 52 5.98 -4.10 -8.99
CA ILE A 52 4.63 -3.90 -8.50
C ILE A 52 3.76 -5.09 -8.91
N ILE A 53 3.20 -5.79 -7.92
CA ILE A 53 2.18 -6.83 -8.12
C ILE A 53 0.89 -6.29 -7.54
N ALA A 54 0.13 -5.63 -8.39
CA ALA A 54 -1.12 -4.97 -8.02
C ALA A 54 -1.99 -4.73 -9.26
N GLN A 55 -3.30 -4.72 -9.07
CA GLN A 55 -4.26 -4.39 -10.14
C GLN A 55 -5.54 -3.79 -9.53
N THR A 56 -6.21 -2.95 -10.31
CA THR A 56 -7.50 -2.36 -9.98
C THR A 56 -8.53 -3.41 -9.63
N GLY A 57 -9.22 -3.21 -8.51
CA GLY A 57 -10.30 -4.09 -8.06
C GLY A 57 -9.86 -5.34 -7.29
N TRP A 58 -8.57 -5.60 -7.17
CA TRP A 58 -8.10 -6.80 -6.48
C TRP A 58 -8.45 -6.82 -4.99
N THR A 59 -8.98 -7.96 -4.58
CA THR A 59 -9.14 -8.39 -3.19
C THR A 59 -7.86 -9.11 -2.71
N THR A 60 -7.84 -9.46 -1.43
CA THR A 60 -6.77 -10.31 -0.86
C THR A 60 -6.60 -11.63 -1.60
N THR A 61 -7.69 -12.27 -2.00
CA THR A 61 -7.69 -13.54 -2.77
C THR A 61 -7.09 -13.36 -4.17
N ASP A 62 -7.41 -12.24 -4.86
CA ASP A 62 -6.87 -11.95 -6.18
C ASP A 62 -5.36 -11.72 -6.11
N LEU A 63 -4.90 -10.90 -5.16
CA LEU A 63 -3.48 -10.63 -4.94
C LEU A 63 -2.71 -11.92 -4.61
N ARG A 64 -3.25 -12.78 -3.73
CA ARG A 64 -2.66 -14.08 -3.40
C ARG A 64 -2.50 -14.95 -4.64
N THR A 65 -3.53 -14.98 -5.48
CA THR A 65 -3.52 -15.74 -6.74
C THR A 65 -2.48 -15.20 -7.72
N ALA A 66 -2.39 -13.86 -7.84
CA ALA A 66 -1.42 -13.21 -8.71
C ALA A 66 0.03 -13.48 -8.27
N ILE A 67 0.32 -13.37 -6.98
CA ILE A 67 1.64 -13.71 -6.41
C ILE A 67 2.01 -15.16 -6.74
N GLY A 68 1.07 -16.10 -6.61
CA GLY A 68 1.29 -17.51 -6.90
C GLY A 68 1.60 -17.80 -8.39
N LYS A 69 1.18 -16.92 -9.30
CA LYS A 69 1.43 -17.03 -10.75
C LYS A 69 2.63 -16.22 -11.22
N SER A 70 3.12 -15.30 -10.41
CA SER A 70 4.22 -14.40 -10.77
C SER A 70 5.57 -15.10 -10.66
N GLN A 71 6.49 -14.76 -11.58
CA GLN A 71 7.89 -15.19 -11.52
C GLN A 71 8.71 -14.17 -10.68
N LEU A 72 8.41 -14.13 -9.38
CA LEU A 72 9.08 -13.21 -8.46
C LEU A 72 10.55 -13.60 -8.24
N ALA A 73 11.40 -12.62 -8.01
CA ALA A 73 12.71 -12.87 -7.42
C ALA A 73 12.51 -13.54 -6.05
N GLY A 74 13.42 -14.45 -5.69
CA GLY A 74 13.27 -15.22 -4.44
C GLY A 74 13.34 -14.36 -3.17
N LYS A 75 13.95 -13.15 -3.27
CA LYS A 75 14.12 -12.21 -2.16
C LYS A 75 14.17 -10.78 -2.66
N TYR A 76 13.55 -9.87 -1.90
CA TYR A 76 13.62 -8.42 -2.04
C TYR A 76 14.22 -7.78 -0.79
N ASP A 77 14.87 -6.63 -0.97
CA ASP A 77 15.43 -5.88 0.17
C ASP A 77 14.35 -5.11 0.92
N PHE A 78 13.21 -4.81 0.28
CA PHE A 78 12.07 -4.14 0.91
C PHE A 78 10.75 -4.58 0.28
N VAL A 79 9.70 -4.74 1.10
CA VAL A 79 8.36 -5.14 0.64
C VAL A 79 7.30 -4.25 1.30
N THR A 80 6.33 -3.77 0.53
CA THR A 80 5.12 -3.13 1.08
C THR A 80 3.88 -3.94 0.74
N LEU A 81 2.89 -3.89 1.63
CA LEU A 81 1.57 -4.49 1.45
C LEU A 81 0.48 -3.46 1.76
N LEU A 82 -0.35 -3.16 0.75
CA LEU A 82 -1.55 -2.34 0.86
C LEU A 82 -2.67 -3.03 0.10
N ILE A 83 -3.61 -3.66 0.82
CA ILE A 83 -4.70 -4.44 0.23
C ILE A 83 -5.89 -4.49 1.20
N GLY A 84 -7.11 -4.60 0.67
CA GLY A 84 -8.30 -4.84 1.46
C GLY A 84 -9.45 -3.87 1.22
N VAL A 85 -9.22 -2.73 0.56
CA VAL A 85 -10.30 -1.80 0.24
C VAL A 85 -11.38 -2.47 -0.61
N ASN A 86 -10.98 -3.34 -1.56
CA ASN A 86 -11.93 -4.06 -2.40
C ASN A 86 -12.67 -5.18 -1.66
N ASN A 87 -12.06 -5.80 -0.64
CA ASN A 87 -12.78 -6.70 0.25
C ASN A 87 -13.91 -5.97 0.97
N GLN A 88 -13.62 -4.78 1.54
CA GLN A 88 -14.63 -3.94 2.19
C GLN A 88 -15.67 -3.44 1.18
N TYR A 89 -15.24 -2.96 0.00
CA TYR A 89 -16.15 -2.45 -1.05
C TYR A 89 -17.14 -3.53 -1.50
N GLN A 90 -16.69 -4.77 -1.68
CA GLN A 90 -17.52 -5.92 -2.04
C GLN A 90 -18.33 -6.49 -0.86
N ASN A 91 -18.19 -5.91 0.35
CA ASN A 91 -18.85 -6.35 1.57
C ASN A 91 -18.54 -7.81 1.93
N LEU A 92 -17.28 -8.21 1.77
CA LEU A 92 -16.82 -9.52 2.19
C LEU A 92 -16.66 -9.57 3.72
N GLU A 93 -16.73 -10.78 4.28
CA GLU A 93 -16.61 -10.97 5.72
C GLU A 93 -15.22 -10.59 6.22
N ILE A 94 -15.15 -9.79 7.29
CA ILE A 94 -13.89 -9.31 7.86
C ILE A 94 -13.01 -10.45 8.40
N ALA A 95 -13.63 -11.55 8.85
CA ALA A 95 -12.89 -12.73 9.33
C ALA A 95 -12.11 -13.40 8.20
N ASP A 96 -12.73 -13.55 7.02
CA ASP A 96 -12.09 -14.11 5.83
C ASP A 96 -10.98 -13.19 5.32
N PHE A 97 -11.27 -11.87 5.30
CA PHE A 97 -10.25 -10.87 4.99
C PHE A 97 -9.05 -10.96 5.92
N ALA A 98 -9.25 -11.04 7.24
CA ALA A 98 -8.17 -11.08 8.21
C ALA A 98 -7.27 -12.32 8.02
N GLN A 99 -7.86 -13.49 7.74
CA GLN A 99 -7.13 -14.73 7.45
C GLN A 99 -6.31 -14.63 6.17
N ASP A 100 -6.90 -14.11 5.10
CA ASP A 100 -6.21 -13.92 3.81
C ASP A 100 -5.11 -12.86 3.93
N PHE A 101 -5.36 -11.76 4.65
CA PHE A 101 -4.38 -10.71 4.90
C PHE A 101 -3.17 -11.24 5.68
N GLU A 102 -3.40 -12.04 6.71
CA GLU A 102 -2.31 -12.69 7.48
C GLU A 102 -1.46 -13.58 6.58
N THR A 103 -2.09 -14.41 5.73
CA THR A 103 -1.39 -15.25 4.73
C THR A 103 -0.54 -14.41 3.76
N LEU A 104 -1.07 -13.27 3.30
CA LEU A 104 -0.33 -12.35 2.43
C LEU A 104 0.82 -11.68 3.15
N LEU A 105 0.65 -11.32 4.42
CA LEU A 105 1.72 -10.74 5.24
C LEU A 105 2.85 -11.74 5.47
N GLU A 106 2.54 -13.00 5.78
CA GLU A 106 3.54 -14.08 5.90
C GLU A 106 4.31 -14.26 4.58
N LYS A 107 3.60 -14.18 3.44
CA LYS A 107 4.23 -14.22 2.12
C LYS A 107 5.15 -13.02 1.89
N ALA A 108 4.73 -11.80 2.25
CA ALA A 108 5.55 -10.60 2.17
C ALA A 108 6.82 -10.72 3.03
N ILE A 109 6.71 -11.26 4.26
CA ILE A 109 7.86 -11.54 5.14
C ILE A 109 8.82 -12.53 4.48
N SER A 110 8.31 -13.62 3.91
CA SER A 110 9.11 -14.61 3.19
C SER A 110 9.87 -13.97 2.02
N LEU A 111 9.19 -13.12 1.24
CA LEU A 111 9.77 -12.38 0.11
C LEU A 111 10.78 -11.30 0.56
N ALA A 112 10.69 -10.80 1.79
CA ALA A 112 11.69 -9.95 2.41
C ALA A 112 12.86 -10.74 3.04
N GLY A 113 12.97 -12.03 2.73
CA GLY A 113 14.03 -12.91 3.27
C GLY A 113 13.87 -13.23 4.74
N ASN A 114 12.62 -13.27 5.24
CA ASN A 114 12.22 -13.47 6.63
C ASN A 114 12.68 -12.35 7.59
N ASP A 115 12.98 -11.17 7.05
CA ASP A 115 13.29 -9.99 7.85
C ASP A 115 12.04 -9.09 7.95
N THR A 116 11.38 -9.15 9.11
CA THR A 116 10.17 -8.36 9.39
C THR A 116 10.46 -6.86 9.40
N GLY A 117 11.70 -6.47 9.66
CA GLY A 117 12.16 -5.09 9.58
C GLY A 117 12.10 -4.52 8.15
N HIS A 118 12.10 -5.36 7.13
CA HIS A 118 12.08 -4.99 5.73
C HIS A 118 10.67 -5.07 5.11
N VAL A 119 9.64 -5.24 5.94
CA VAL A 119 8.24 -5.22 5.51
C VAL A 119 7.51 -4.04 6.14
N VAL A 120 6.65 -3.39 5.37
CA VAL A 120 5.75 -2.33 5.83
C VAL A 120 4.35 -2.59 5.30
N VAL A 121 3.37 -2.46 6.19
CA VAL A 121 1.94 -2.45 5.85
C VAL A 121 1.46 -1.00 5.83
N LEU A 122 0.72 -0.62 4.79
CA LEU A 122 -0.01 0.64 4.75
C LEU A 122 -1.49 0.37 5.08
N SER A 123 -2.14 1.28 5.80
CA SER A 123 -3.57 1.19 6.07
C SER A 123 -4.40 1.31 4.80
N ILE A 124 -5.63 0.82 4.84
CA ILE A 124 -6.60 0.92 3.75
C ILE A 124 -7.13 2.36 3.70
N PRO A 125 -7.15 3.01 2.51
CA PRO A 125 -7.70 4.35 2.35
C PRO A 125 -9.22 4.38 2.58
N ASP A 126 -9.72 5.50 3.10
CA ASP A 126 -11.17 5.71 3.29
C ASP A 126 -11.77 6.39 2.04
N TRP A 127 -12.45 5.58 1.22
CA TRP A 127 -13.12 6.08 0.02
C TRP A 127 -14.46 6.76 0.29
N SER A 128 -15.02 6.61 1.51
CA SER A 128 -16.37 7.12 1.84
C SER A 128 -16.48 8.64 1.81
N VAL A 129 -15.35 9.34 1.88
CA VAL A 129 -15.28 10.81 1.89
C VAL A 129 -15.12 11.42 0.51
N THR A 130 -15.05 10.60 -0.53
CA THR A 130 -14.71 11.01 -1.90
C THR A 130 -15.94 11.43 -2.69
N PRO A 131 -15.78 12.23 -3.77
CA PRO A 131 -16.86 12.47 -4.73
C PRO A 131 -17.46 11.20 -5.33
N TYR A 132 -16.63 10.17 -5.54
CA TYR A 132 -17.12 8.85 -5.96
C TYR A 132 -18.16 8.30 -4.99
N ALA A 133 -17.90 8.35 -3.69
CA ALA A 133 -18.83 7.88 -2.67
C ALA A 133 -20.17 8.62 -2.71
N THR A 134 -20.16 9.93 -2.96
CA THR A 134 -21.39 10.74 -3.05
C THR A 134 -22.34 10.22 -4.13
N ASN A 135 -21.82 9.66 -5.22
CA ASN A 135 -22.58 9.14 -6.34
C ASN A 135 -22.95 7.65 -6.20
N HIS A 136 -22.30 6.93 -5.28
CA HIS A 136 -22.44 5.47 -5.14
C HIS A 136 -22.99 5.02 -3.78
N LEU A 137 -23.20 5.95 -2.85
CA LEU A 137 -23.79 5.67 -1.55
C LEU A 137 -25.17 6.35 -1.42
N PRO A 138 -26.20 5.72 -0.78
CA PRO A 138 -26.12 4.36 -0.26
C PRO A 138 -25.98 3.33 -1.38
N ASP A 139 -25.16 2.30 -1.12
CA ASP A 139 -24.91 1.25 -2.09
C ASP A 139 -25.96 0.13 -2.05
N ARG A 140 -25.76 -0.91 -2.88
CA ARG A 140 -26.64 -2.09 -2.95
C ARG A 140 -26.76 -2.88 -1.62
N PHE A 141 -25.86 -2.64 -0.69
CA PHE A 141 -25.87 -3.24 0.65
C PHE A 141 -26.52 -2.31 1.69
N GLY A 142 -27.03 -1.14 1.29
CA GLY A 142 -27.62 -0.14 2.15
C GLY A 142 -26.62 0.64 3.01
N ARG A 143 -25.31 0.58 2.67
CA ARG A 143 -24.27 1.30 3.42
C ARG A 143 -24.26 2.77 3.01
N ASN A 144 -24.12 3.65 3.98
CA ASN A 144 -23.86 5.08 3.79
C ASN A 144 -22.39 5.40 4.10
N ALA A 145 -21.97 6.65 3.86
CA ALA A 145 -20.58 7.07 4.08
C ALA A 145 -20.08 6.77 5.51
N ALA A 146 -20.90 7.02 6.52
CA ALA A 146 -20.51 6.77 7.92
C ALA A 146 -20.31 5.27 8.20
N SER A 147 -21.16 4.39 7.65
CA SER A 147 -21.01 2.95 7.82
C SER A 147 -19.80 2.40 7.05
N VAL A 148 -19.53 2.93 5.86
CA VAL A 148 -18.31 2.57 5.09
C VAL A 148 -17.06 3.00 5.85
N SER A 149 -16.99 4.25 6.31
CA SER A 149 -15.86 4.77 7.08
C SER A 149 -15.58 3.91 8.33
N LYS A 150 -16.64 3.53 9.05
CA LYS A 150 -16.53 2.63 10.21
C LYS A 150 -15.98 1.25 9.82
N GLN A 151 -16.44 0.66 8.71
CA GLN A 151 -15.92 -0.61 8.22
C GLN A 151 -14.44 -0.50 7.84
N ILE A 152 -14.02 0.60 7.21
CA ILE A 152 -12.59 0.84 6.91
C ILE A 152 -11.78 0.87 8.22
N ASP A 153 -12.28 1.51 9.28
CA ASP A 153 -11.60 1.50 10.58
C ASP A 153 -11.49 0.08 11.16
N GLU A 154 -12.53 -0.75 11.03
CA GLU A 154 -12.54 -2.14 11.49
C GLU A 154 -11.51 -3.00 10.71
N TYR A 155 -11.44 -2.85 9.38
CA TYR A 155 -10.45 -3.51 8.54
C TYR A 155 -9.02 -3.06 8.87
N ASN A 156 -8.83 -1.75 9.07
CA ASN A 156 -7.53 -1.20 9.49
C ASN A 156 -7.11 -1.65 10.88
N ALA A 157 -8.05 -1.82 11.80
CA ALA A 157 -7.78 -2.40 13.12
C ALA A 157 -7.30 -3.86 13.01
N ALA A 158 -7.91 -4.67 12.12
CA ALA A 158 -7.45 -6.03 11.84
C ALA A 158 -6.04 -6.04 11.24
N CYS A 159 -5.77 -5.21 10.22
CA CYS A 159 -4.43 -5.07 9.63
C CYS A 159 -3.38 -4.67 10.68
N ARG A 160 -3.69 -3.70 11.54
CA ARG A 160 -2.79 -3.23 12.60
C ARG A 160 -2.51 -4.32 13.63
N LEU A 161 -3.55 -5.06 14.06
CA LEU A 161 -3.41 -6.17 15.02
C LEU A 161 -2.52 -7.26 14.46
N ILE A 162 -2.77 -7.70 13.21
CA ILE A 162 -1.99 -8.74 12.54
C ILE A 162 -0.56 -8.27 12.32
N SER A 163 -0.34 -7.04 11.84
CA SER A 163 1.00 -6.47 11.69
C SER A 163 1.77 -6.45 13.03
N GLY A 164 1.10 -6.09 14.12
CA GLY A 164 1.67 -6.10 15.47
C GLY A 164 2.11 -7.48 15.93
N LYS A 165 1.34 -8.53 15.62
CA LYS A 165 1.69 -9.94 15.92
C LYS A 165 3.05 -10.35 15.32
N TYR A 166 3.37 -9.83 14.13
CA TYR A 166 4.62 -10.12 13.42
C TYR A 166 5.69 -9.04 13.61
N HIS A 167 5.46 -8.04 14.46
CA HIS A 167 6.36 -6.88 14.67
C HIS A 167 6.63 -6.09 13.39
N ILE A 168 5.64 -6.03 12.49
CA ILE A 168 5.72 -5.29 11.23
C ILE A 168 5.33 -3.83 11.46
N THR A 169 6.08 -2.92 10.85
CA THR A 169 5.72 -1.50 10.84
C THR A 169 4.42 -1.29 10.07
N PHE A 170 3.44 -0.66 10.72
CA PHE A 170 2.17 -0.25 10.13
C PHE A 170 2.15 1.27 9.96
N ILE A 171 1.94 1.75 8.73
CA ILE A 171 1.81 3.18 8.40
C ILE A 171 0.34 3.51 8.22
N ASP A 172 -0.15 4.46 8.97
CA ASP A 172 -1.48 5.02 8.77
C ASP A 172 -1.45 6.08 7.66
N ILE A 173 -2.20 5.79 6.58
CA ILE A 173 -2.45 6.73 5.47
C ILE A 173 -3.94 7.12 5.40
N THR A 174 -4.79 6.51 6.21
CA THR A 174 -6.26 6.70 6.17
C THR A 174 -6.65 8.12 6.51
N ASP A 175 -6.00 8.73 7.53
CA ASP A 175 -6.27 10.12 7.91
C ASP A 175 -5.93 11.10 6.78
N GLY A 176 -4.85 10.85 6.03
CA GLY A 176 -4.50 11.61 4.83
C GLY A 176 -5.59 11.52 3.77
N THR A 177 -6.09 10.31 3.49
CA THR A 177 -7.17 10.13 2.50
C THR A 177 -8.47 10.79 2.95
N ARG A 178 -8.78 10.83 4.24
CA ARG A 178 -9.92 11.56 4.81
C ARG A 178 -9.80 13.07 4.62
N ALA A 179 -8.59 13.60 4.53
CA ALA A 179 -8.36 15.03 4.26
C ALA A 179 -8.89 15.46 2.88
N ALA A 180 -9.04 14.53 1.92
CA ALA A 180 -9.61 14.78 0.61
C ALA A 180 -11.06 15.35 0.65
N ALA A 181 -11.80 15.11 1.73
CA ALA A 181 -13.12 15.75 1.96
C ALA A 181 -13.03 17.28 2.01
N LYS A 182 -11.87 17.84 2.38
CA LYS A 182 -11.62 19.29 2.50
C LYS A 182 -10.67 19.82 1.44
N ASP A 183 -9.84 18.96 0.86
CA ASP A 183 -8.87 19.29 -0.18
C ASP A 183 -9.01 18.35 -1.38
N PRO A 184 -9.87 18.67 -2.34
CA PRO A 184 -10.06 17.84 -3.55
C PRO A 184 -8.79 17.67 -4.40
N SER A 185 -7.76 18.51 -4.21
CA SER A 185 -6.48 18.34 -4.92
C SER A 185 -5.70 17.09 -4.50
N LEU A 186 -6.13 16.42 -3.44
CA LEU A 186 -5.59 15.13 -2.99
C LEU A 186 -6.14 13.94 -3.78
N LEU A 187 -7.16 14.17 -4.64
CA LEU A 187 -7.75 13.14 -5.51
C LEU A 187 -7.41 13.40 -6.97
N THR A 188 -7.46 12.33 -7.76
CA THR A 188 -7.43 12.40 -9.23
C THR A 188 -8.77 12.83 -9.79
N SER A 189 -8.83 13.03 -11.12
CA SER A 189 -10.06 13.42 -11.82
C SER A 189 -11.17 12.35 -11.77
N ASP A 190 -10.87 11.11 -11.38
CA ASP A 190 -11.89 10.07 -11.19
C ASP A 190 -12.69 10.26 -9.89
N GLY A 191 -12.24 11.17 -9.02
CA GLY A 191 -12.90 11.49 -7.77
C GLY A 191 -12.84 10.39 -6.72
N LEU A 192 -11.92 9.44 -6.86
CA LEU A 192 -11.76 8.29 -5.96
C LEU A 192 -10.31 8.09 -5.53
N HIS A 193 -9.40 7.94 -6.50
CA HIS A 193 -8.01 7.57 -6.22
C HIS A 193 -7.16 8.79 -5.82
N PRO A 194 -6.09 8.58 -5.03
CA PRO A 194 -5.19 9.63 -4.61
C PRO A 194 -4.47 10.28 -5.79
N SER A 195 -4.33 11.60 -5.74
CA SER A 195 -3.47 12.33 -6.68
C SER A 195 -1.98 12.12 -6.37
N GLY A 196 -1.11 12.52 -7.31
CA GLY A 196 0.33 12.54 -7.06
C GLY A 196 0.72 13.37 -5.82
N LYS A 197 -0.08 14.36 -5.43
CA LYS A 197 0.13 15.14 -4.20
C LYS A 197 -0.04 14.27 -2.95
N GLU A 198 -1.11 13.47 -2.87
CA GLU A 198 -1.35 12.55 -1.75
C GLU A 198 -0.33 11.41 -1.74
N TYR A 199 -0.01 10.83 -2.89
CA TYR A 199 1.04 9.81 -2.99
C TYR A 199 2.42 10.30 -2.54
N ALA A 200 2.73 11.60 -2.72
CA ALA A 200 3.96 12.18 -2.19
C ALA A 200 4.03 12.12 -0.66
N LEU A 201 2.91 12.39 0.03
CA LEU A 201 2.83 12.29 1.49
C LEU A 201 3.02 10.85 2.00
N TRP A 202 2.49 9.86 1.27
CA TRP A 202 2.73 8.45 1.59
C TRP A 202 4.20 8.06 1.39
N ALA A 203 4.79 8.51 0.28
CA ALA A 203 6.19 8.27 -0.05
C ALA A 203 7.15 8.87 0.98
N GLU A 204 6.86 10.07 1.51
CA GLU A 204 7.65 10.69 2.58
C GLU A 204 7.66 9.85 3.87
N LYS A 205 6.48 9.34 4.28
CA LYS A 205 6.37 8.43 5.43
C LYS A 205 7.21 7.17 5.24
N LEU A 206 7.11 6.53 4.05
CA LEU A 206 7.87 5.33 3.70
C LEU A 206 9.38 5.61 3.63
N ALA A 207 9.80 6.64 2.91
CA ALA A 207 11.20 7.00 2.77
C ALA A 207 11.87 7.27 4.14
N SER A 208 11.14 7.90 5.07
CA SER A 208 11.63 8.11 6.44
C SER A 208 11.93 6.81 7.19
N ILE A 209 11.14 5.75 6.97
CA ILE A 209 11.33 4.43 7.58
C ILE A 209 12.50 3.71 6.91
N ILE A 210 12.50 3.66 5.59
CA ILE A 210 13.52 2.97 4.80
C ILE A 210 14.91 3.55 5.06
N LYS A 211 15.02 4.88 5.08
CA LYS A 211 16.26 5.59 5.39
C LYS A 211 16.89 5.17 6.72
N LYS A 212 16.08 4.91 7.75
CA LYS A 212 16.58 4.46 9.06
C LYS A 212 17.12 3.03 9.06
N LYS A 213 16.72 2.21 8.07
CA LYS A 213 17.09 0.80 7.97
C LYS A 213 18.30 0.56 7.07
N PHE A 214 18.50 1.39 6.06
CA PHE A 214 19.52 1.19 5.02
C PHE A 214 20.68 2.20 5.08
N ARG A 215 20.69 3.08 6.09
CA ARG A 215 21.85 3.91 6.48
C ARG A 215 22.58 3.26 7.66
#